data_c1220a99669086c09771e063aa13200a
#
_entry.id   c1220a99669086c09771e063aa13200a
#
_cell.length_a   1.000
_cell.length_b   1.000
_cell.length_c   1.000
_cell.angle_alpha   90.00
_cell.angle_beta   90.00
_cell.angle_gamma   90.00
#
_symmetry.space_group_name_H-M   'P 1'
#
loop_
_entity.id
_entity.type
_entity.pdbx_description
1 polymer ?
#
loop_
_entity_poly.entity_id
_entity_poly.type
_entity_poly.pdbx_seq_one_letter_code
_entity_poly.pdbx_strand_id
1 'polypeptide(L)'
;LELAGLDPLPAQHVDGVSLVPLLKGENIPSRDLFWHYPHYGNQGGEPSAIIRRGNWKLIHYYEDGRNELYNLARDTGEQNDLAAREEPRVRELHAALNAWLATTGARIPEKDARFDSTRSKQQDAAIKSQRLPRLEKQHAKFLDPTFQPNPTWWGSKVTRD
;
A
#
# COMPACT_ATOMS: atom_id res chain seq x y z
N LEU A 1 -8.51 -20.91 -13.42
CA LEU A 1 -9.00 -22.29 -13.44
C LEU A 1 -10.48 -22.32 -13.83
N GLU A 2 -11.39 -21.70 -13.08
CA GLU A 2 -12.82 -21.73 -13.33
C GLU A 2 -13.24 -21.35 -14.75
N LEU A 3 -12.64 -20.29 -15.34
CA LEU A 3 -12.87 -19.93 -16.75
C LEU A 3 -12.43 -21.01 -17.74
N ALA A 4 -11.49 -21.86 -17.36
CA ALA A 4 -11.02 -22.99 -18.16
C ALA A 4 -11.80 -24.27 -17.87
N GLY A 5 -12.84 -24.22 -17.06
CA GLY A 5 -13.62 -25.42 -16.64
C GLY A 5 -12.85 -26.37 -15.72
N LEU A 6 -11.82 -25.86 -15.04
CA LEU A 6 -11.02 -26.64 -14.10
C LEU A 6 -11.43 -26.34 -12.64
N ASP A 7 -11.40 -27.35 -11.81
CA ASP A 7 -11.69 -27.21 -10.39
C ASP A 7 -10.62 -26.38 -9.66
N PRO A 8 -11.01 -25.57 -8.65
CA PRO A 8 -10.07 -24.88 -7.81
C PRO A 8 -9.24 -25.90 -6.97
N LEU A 9 -8.03 -25.50 -6.62
CA LEU A 9 -7.14 -26.26 -5.73
C LEU A 9 -7.09 -25.57 -4.36
N PRO A 10 -8.00 -25.89 -3.41
CA PRO A 10 -8.16 -25.17 -2.15
C PRO A 10 -6.87 -25.04 -1.32
N ALA A 11 -6.01 -26.06 -1.39
CA ALA A 11 -4.71 -26.04 -0.70
C ALA A 11 -3.72 -25.02 -1.27
N GLN A 12 -3.94 -24.53 -2.50
CA GLN A 12 -3.09 -23.54 -3.17
C GLN A 12 -3.76 -22.18 -3.26
N HIS A 13 -5.09 -22.15 -3.32
CA HIS A 13 -5.88 -20.91 -3.48
C HIS A 13 -6.40 -20.43 -2.13
N VAL A 14 -5.49 -20.11 -1.21
CA VAL A 14 -5.82 -19.79 0.19
C VAL A 14 -6.35 -18.37 0.39
N ASP A 15 -5.96 -17.43 -0.46
CA ASP A 15 -6.29 -16.00 -0.30
C ASP A 15 -7.23 -15.44 -1.36
N GLY A 16 -7.23 -16.05 -2.53
CA GLY A 16 -8.00 -15.60 -3.68
C GLY A 16 -9.46 -16.06 -3.68
N VAL A 17 -10.31 -15.31 -4.36
CA VAL A 17 -11.65 -15.75 -4.73
C VAL A 17 -11.81 -15.64 -6.24
N SER A 18 -12.67 -16.48 -6.82
CA SER A 18 -12.97 -16.37 -8.24
C SER A 18 -13.60 -15.04 -8.59
N LEU A 19 -13.13 -14.41 -9.67
CA LEU A 19 -13.73 -13.21 -10.24
C LEU A 19 -14.76 -13.53 -11.33
N VAL A 20 -14.99 -14.82 -11.65
CA VAL A 20 -15.94 -15.24 -12.68
C VAL A 20 -17.36 -14.72 -12.42
N PRO A 21 -17.90 -14.71 -11.19
CA PRO A 21 -19.19 -14.10 -10.91
C PRO A 21 -19.25 -12.63 -11.34
N LEU A 22 -18.19 -11.83 -11.03
CA LEU A 22 -18.15 -10.43 -11.45
C LEU A 22 -18.14 -10.27 -12.97
N LEU A 23 -17.42 -11.13 -13.69
CA LEU A 23 -17.40 -11.11 -15.16
C LEU A 23 -18.76 -11.45 -15.77
N LYS A 24 -19.61 -12.17 -15.02
CA LYS A 24 -20.99 -12.46 -15.39
C LYS A 24 -22.01 -11.40 -14.93
N GLY A 25 -21.54 -10.32 -14.28
CA GLY A 25 -22.43 -9.28 -13.72
C GLY A 25 -23.04 -9.64 -12.36
N GLU A 26 -22.56 -10.69 -11.72
CA GLU A 26 -22.96 -11.15 -10.39
C GLU A 26 -22.08 -10.51 -9.31
N ASN A 27 -22.43 -10.74 -8.04
CA ASN A 27 -21.65 -10.26 -6.91
C ASN A 27 -20.76 -11.36 -6.33
N ILE A 28 -19.62 -10.97 -5.76
CA ILE A 28 -18.83 -11.83 -4.89
C ILE A 28 -19.04 -11.44 -3.42
N PRO A 29 -18.92 -12.39 -2.47
CA PRO A 29 -19.03 -12.10 -1.05
C PRO A 29 -18.05 -10.99 -0.62
N SER A 30 -18.55 -10.06 0.19
CA SER A 30 -17.68 -9.06 0.82
C SER A 30 -16.70 -9.74 1.77
N ARG A 31 -15.46 -9.31 1.74
CA ARG A 31 -14.41 -9.83 2.63
C ARG A 31 -13.46 -8.73 3.04
N ASP A 32 -12.76 -8.93 4.14
CA ASP A 32 -11.65 -8.09 4.52
C ASP A 32 -10.45 -8.36 3.60
N LEU A 33 -9.75 -7.29 3.25
CA LEU A 33 -8.49 -7.34 2.51
C LEU A 33 -7.38 -6.84 3.42
N PHE A 34 -6.24 -7.55 3.41
CA PHE A 34 -5.12 -7.26 4.30
C PHE A 34 -3.83 -7.10 3.53
N TRP A 35 -2.95 -6.24 4.03
CA TRP A 35 -1.58 -6.10 3.57
C TRP A 35 -0.66 -5.96 4.78
N HIS A 36 0.50 -6.57 4.68
CA HIS A 36 1.56 -6.47 5.67
C HIS A 36 2.87 -6.14 4.97
N TYR A 37 3.39 -4.95 5.24
CA TYR A 37 4.64 -4.48 4.65
C TYR A 37 5.58 -3.95 5.77
N PRO A 38 6.33 -4.86 6.43
CA PRO A 38 7.14 -4.51 7.61
C PRO A 38 8.51 -3.92 7.23
N HIS A 39 8.58 -3.14 6.17
CA HIS A 39 9.83 -2.61 5.61
C HIS A 39 9.71 -1.13 5.28
N TYR A 40 10.85 -0.44 5.22
CA TYR A 40 10.92 0.88 4.61
C TYR A 40 11.02 0.73 3.09
N GLY A 41 10.21 1.47 2.36
CA GLY A 41 10.28 1.52 0.90
C GLY A 41 11.40 2.45 0.43
N ASN A 42 12.10 2.08 -0.65
CA ASN A 42 13.12 2.93 -1.28
C ASN A 42 12.53 4.17 -1.97
N GLN A 43 11.23 4.17 -2.23
CA GLN A 43 10.48 5.27 -2.82
C GLN A 43 9.66 6.06 -1.79
N GLY A 44 9.90 5.83 -0.52
CA GLY A 44 9.08 6.28 0.59
C GLY A 44 8.20 5.14 1.10
N GLY A 45 7.47 5.39 2.17
CA GLY A 45 6.66 4.39 2.87
C GLY A 45 7.35 3.86 4.13
N GLU A 46 6.55 3.77 5.16
CA GLU A 46 6.93 3.31 6.48
C GLU A 46 6.44 1.88 6.70
N PRO A 47 7.11 1.10 7.56
CA PRO A 47 6.65 -0.23 7.95
C PRO A 47 5.20 -0.16 8.47
N SER A 48 4.30 -0.87 7.82
CA SER A 48 2.87 -0.78 8.13
C SER A 48 2.11 -2.06 7.83
N ALA A 49 0.91 -2.15 8.39
CA ALA A 49 -0.09 -3.13 8.00
C ALA A 49 -1.43 -2.43 7.74
N ILE A 50 -2.22 -3.00 6.87
CA ILE A 50 -3.45 -2.39 6.38
C ILE A 50 -4.57 -3.43 6.43
N ILE A 51 -5.76 -2.98 6.82
CA ILE A 51 -7.02 -3.68 6.59
C ILE A 51 -7.97 -2.79 5.80
N ARG A 52 -8.63 -3.37 4.81
CA ARG A 52 -9.78 -2.76 4.14
C ARG A 52 -11.01 -3.63 4.33
N ARG A 53 -12.05 -3.04 4.94
CA ARG A 53 -13.37 -3.63 5.13
C ARG A 53 -14.42 -2.75 4.44
N GLY A 54 -14.93 -3.21 3.32
CA GLY A 54 -15.82 -2.42 2.49
C GLY A 54 -15.16 -1.10 2.06
N ASN A 55 -15.77 0.01 2.44
CA ASN A 55 -15.26 1.36 2.13
C ASN A 55 -14.26 1.91 3.15
N TRP A 56 -14.01 1.20 4.23
CA TRP A 56 -13.09 1.65 5.27
C TRP A 56 -11.71 1.03 5.10
N LYS A 57 -10.68 1.87 5.19
CA LYS A 57 -9.29 1.47 5.18
C LYS A 57 -8.61 1.99 6.43
N LEU A 58 -8.02 1.08 7.20
CA LEU A 58 -7.16 1.40 8.34
C LEU A 58 -5.72 1.07 7.97
N ILE A 59 -4.81 2.00 8.25
CA ILE A 59 -3.37 1.81 8.16
C ILE A 59 -2.81 1.89 9.57
N HIS A 60 -2.09 0.85 10.00
CA HIS A 60 -1.34 0.81 11.24
C HIS A 60 0.15 0.92 10.94
N TYR A 61 0.83 1.91 11.49
CA TYR A 61 2.26 2.13 11.33
C TYR A 61 3.02 1.59 12.52
N TYR A 62 4.04 0.79 12.26
CA TYR A 62 4.78 0.09 13.31
C TYR A 62 5.78 0.97 14.06
N GLU A 63 6.28 2.05 13.44
CA GLU A 63 7.34 2.86 14.02
C GLU A 63 6.88 3.63 15.27
N ASP A 64 5.72 4.23 15.20
CA ASP A 64 5.13 5.07 16.25
C ASP A 64 3.79 4.56 16.79
N GLY A 65 3.25 3.48 16.20
CA GLY A 65 1.99 2.87 16.60
C GLY A 65 0.75 3.66 16.17
N ARG A 66 0.89 4.72 15.35
CA ARG A 66 -0.25 5.50 14.89
C ARG A 66 -1.15 4.69 13.96
N ASN A 67 -2.40 5.09 13.95
CA ASN A 67 -3.39 4.58 13.01
C ASN A 67 -3.94 5.74 12.17
N GLU A 68 -4.15 5.49 10.90
CA GLU A 68 -4.87 6.36 10.00
C GLU A 68 -6.11 5.64 9.48
N LEU A 69 -7.24 6.33 9.39
CA LEU A 69 -8.52 5.75 8.96
C LEU A 69 -9.16 6.58 7.86
N TYR A 70 -9.51 5.92 6.76
CA TYR A 70 -10.10 6.57 5.59
C TYR A 70 -11.41 5.92 5.17
N ASN A 71 -12.35 6.74 4.66
CA ASN A 71 -13.57 6.27 4.00
C ASN A 71 -13.43 6.44 2.49
N LEU A 72 -13.03 5.39 1.80
CA LEU A 72 -12.72 5.40 0.37
C LEU A 72 -13.92 5.69 -0.54
N ALA A 73 -15.16 5.57 -0.04
CA ALA A 73 -16.34 5.96 -0.82
C ALA A 73 -16.50 7.49 -0.94
N ARG A 74 -15.91 8.25 0.00
CA ARG A 74 -16.02 9.71 0.08
C ARG A 74 -14.68 10.40 -0.17
N ASP A 75 -13.59 9.67 0.02
CA ASP A 75 -12.22 10.16 -0.02
C ASP A 75 -11.30 9.07 -0.61
N THR A 76 -11.37 8.88 -1.93
CA THR A 76 -10.52 7.92 -2.65
C THR A 76 -9.04 8.33 -2.65
N GLY A 77 -8.77 9.62 -2.40
CA GLY A 77 -7.42 10.17 -2.35
C GLY A 77 -6.77 10.12 -0.97
N GLU A 78 -7.48 9.59 0.05
CA GLU A 78 -6.96 9.44 1.41
C GLU A 78 -6.39 10.76 1.99
N GLN A 79 -7.15 11.86 1.77
CA GLN A 79 -6.73 13.21 2.18
C GLN A 79 -7.21 13.58 3.59
N ASN A 80 -8.20 12.87 4.13
CA ASN A 80 -8.85 13.19 5.39
C ASN A 80 -8.78 12.00 6.33
N ASP A 81 -7.82 12.02 7.24
CA ASP A 81 -7.72 11.03 8.31
C ASP A 81 -8.86 11.19 9.31
N LEU A 82 -9.64 10.13 9.51
CA LEU A 82 -10.78 10.06 10.40
C LEU A 82 -10.47 9.33 11.72
N ALA A 83 -9.24 8.91 11.97
CA ALA A 83 -8.89 8.06 13.12
C ALA A 83 -9.31 8.69 14.45
N ALA A 84 -9.08 9.98 14.64
CA ALA A 84 -9.46 10.69 15.86
C ALA A 84 -10.99 10.88 16.04
N ARG A 85 -11.77 10.80 14.95
CA ARG A 85 -13.23 10.98 14.98
C ARG A 85 -14.00 9.67 15.06
N GLU A 86 -13.42 8.59 14.60
CA GLU A 86 -14.01 7.26 14.44
C GLU A 86 -13.27 6.21 15.30
N GLU A 87 -12.87 6.58 16.52
CA GLU A 87 -12.11 5.69 17.41
C GLU A 87 -12.71 4.29 17.61
N PRO A 88 -14.05 4.11 17.75
CA PRO A 88 -14.62 2.76 17.86
C PRO A 88 -14.30 1.89 16.63
N ARG A 89 -14.34 2.49 15.43
CA ARG A 89 -14.03 1.81 14.17
C ARG A 89 -12.55 1.49 14.06
N VAL A 90 -11.69 2.41 14.49
CA VAL A 90 -10.24 2.16 14.57
C VAL A 90 -9.98 0.93 15.44
N ARG A 91 -10.56 0.85 16.63
CA ARG A 91 -10.40 -0.30 17.54
C ARG A 91 -10.88 -1.62 16.91
N GLU A 92 -12.05 -1.59 16.27
CA GLU A 92 -12.63 -2.76 15.59
C GLU A 92 -11.71 -3.28 14.49
N LEU A 93 -11.30 -2.40 13.55
CA LEU A 93 -10.48 -2.76 12.41
C LEU A 93 -9.05 -3.16 12.84
N HIS A 94 -8.48 -2.47 13.81
CA HIS A 94 -7.17 -2.82 14.36
C HIS A 94 -7.18 -4.19 15.05
N ALA A 95 -8.24 -4.53 15.78
CA ALA A 95 -8.40 -5.85 16.38
C ALA A 95 -8.47 -6.95 15.29
N ALA A 96 -9.24 -6.72 14.23
CA ALA A 96 -9.34 -7.65 13.10
C ALA A 96 -7.99 -7.80 12.36
N LEU A 97 -7.26 -6.70 12.16
CA LEU A 97 -5.93 -6.72 11.56
C LEU A 97 -4.94 -7.54 12.40
N ASN A 98 -4.92 -7.31 13.71
CA ASN A 98 -4.04 -8.06 14.62
C ASN A 98 -4.38 -9.55 14.67
N ALA A 99 -5.66 -9.91 14.65
CA ALA A 99 -6.07 -11.31 14.57
C ALA A 99 -5.57 -11.98 13.28
N TRP A 100 -5.68 -11.30 12.14
CA TRP A 100 -5.15 -11.81 10.87
C TRP A 100 -3.62 -11.92 10.88
N LEU A 101 -2.89 -10.93 11.38
CA LEU A 101 -1.43 -10.97 11.51
C LEU A 101 -0.97 -12.16 12.36
N ALA A 102 -1.71 -12.46 13.45
CA ALA A 102 -1.43 -13.61 14.30
C ALA A 102 -1.68 -14.95 13.58
N THR A 103 -2.78 -15.07 12.82
CA THR A 103 -3.10 -16.32 12.09
C THR A 103 -2.13 -16.61 10.95
N THR A 104 -1.54 -15.58 10.34
CA THR A 104 -0.55 -15.72 9.26
C THR A 104 0.88 -15.89 9.76
N GLY A 105 1.11 -15.80 11.08
CA GLY A 105 2.46 -15.85 11.65
C GLY A 105 3.32 -14.68 11.18
N ALA A 106 2.71 -13.52 10.95
CA ALA A 106 3.40 -12.34 10.43
C ALA A 106 4.52 -11.88 11.37
N ARG A 107 5.68 -11.57 10.82
CA ARG A 107 6.81 -11.02 11.59
C ARG A 107 6.60 -9.52 11.77
N ILE A 108 6.29 -9.12 12.99
CA ILE A 108 6.16 -7.71 13.35
C ILE A 108 7.58 -7.12 13.51
N PRO A 109 7.84 -5.90 12.97
CA PRO A 109 9.12 -5.23 13.14
C PRO A 109 9.45 -4.99 14.61
N GLU A 110 10.69 -5.22 14.97
CA GLU A 110 11.22 -4.89 16.29
C GLU A 110 12.07 -3.62 16.20
N LYS A 111 12.16 -2.90 17.32
CA LYS A 111 12.97 -1.69 17.39
C LYS A 111 14.45 -2.04 17.22
N ASP A 112 15.10 -1.45 16.22
CA ASP A 112 16.56 -1.62 16.04
C ASP A 112 17.31 -0.91 17.17
N ALA A 113 18.05 -1.69 17.98
CA ALA A 113 18.89 -1.16 19.07
C ALA A 113 20.02 -0.25 18.56
N ARG A 114 20.34 -0.31 17.26
CA ARG A 114 21.37 0.53 16.62
C ARG A 114 20.80 1.81 16.01
N PHE A 115 19.50 2.07 16.20
CA PHE A 115 18.87 3.26 15.65
C PHE A 115 19.49 4.55 16.19
N ASP A 116 19.97 5.40 15.30
CA ASP A 116 20.51 6.73 15.60
C ASP A 116 19.54 7.81 15.10
N SER A 117 18.83 8.43 16.04
CA SER A 117 17.86 9.48 15.74
C SER A 117 18.48 10.73 15.13
N THR A 118 19.75 11.02 15.44
CA THR A 118 20.47 12.17 14.86
C THR A 118 20.76 11.92 13.38
N ARG A 119 21.25 10.73 13.06
CA ARG A 119 21.50 10.31 11.68
C ARG A 119 20.20 10.27 10.86
N SER A 120 19.12 9.76 11.44
CA SER A 120 17.81 9.74 10.78
C SER A 120 17.34 11.15 10.42
N LYS A 121 17.38 12.10 11.37
CA LYS A 121 17.01 13.50 11.13
C LYS A 121 17.89 14.18 10.06
N GLN A 122 19.17 13.86 10.03
CA GLN A 122 20.07 14.37 8.99
C GLN A 122 19.70 13.82 7.60
N GLN A 123 19.38 12.54 7.52
CA GLN A 123 18.92 11.91 6.27
C GLN A 123 17.61 12.54 5.78
N ASP A 124 16.64 12.74 6.68
CA ASP A 124 15.37 13.39 6.34
C ASP A 124 15.56 14.82 5.84
N ALA A 125 16.44 15.58 6.50
CA ALA A 125 16.78 16.92 6.07
C ALA A 125 17.44 16.93 4.68
N ALA A 126 18.34 15.98 4.41
CA ALA A 126 18.97 15.83 3.10
C ALA A 126 17.96 15.41 2.01
N ILE A 127 17.03 14.52 2.33
CA ILE A 127 15.93 14.16 1.41
C ILE A 127 15.10 15.40 1.06
N LYS A 128 14.64 16.14 2.06
CA LYS A 128 13.80 17.33 1.87
C LYS A 128 14.49 18.45 1.10
N SER A 129 15.78 18.70 1.39
CA SER A 129 16.52 19.81 0.80
C SER A 129 17.15 19.52 -0.57
N GLN A 130 17.43 18.25 -0.88
CA GLN A 130 18.15 17.89 -2.10
C GLN A 130 17.37 16.92 -2.99
N ARG A 131 16.87 15.83 -2.42
CA ARG A 131 16.23 14.77 -3.22
C ARG A 131 14.85 15.18 -3.74
N LEU A 132 13.98 15.71 -2.88
CA LEU A 132 12.62 16.11 -3.28
C LEU A 132 12.63 17.18 -4.37
N PRO A 133 13.36 18.31 -4.28
CA PRO A 133 13.39 19.32 -5.34
C PRO A 133 13.89 18.76 -6.68
N ARG A 134 14.83 17.80 -6.63
CA ARG A 134 15.30 17.12 -7.85
C ARG A 134 14.21 16.25 -8.49
N LEU A 135 13.46 15.52 -7.67
CA LEU A 135 12.36 14.66 -8.14
C LEU A 135 11.21 15.48 -8.69
N GLU A 136 10.85 16.60 -8.04
CA GLU A 136 9.83 17.53 -8.53
C GLU A 136 10.22 18.13 -9.88
N LYS A 137 11.48 18.54 -10.03
CA LYS A 137 11.99 19.02 -11.33
C LYS A 137 11.95 17.94 -12.41
N GLN A 138 12.21 16.69 -12.05
CA GLN A 138 12.09 15.54 -12.98
C GLN A 138 10.62 15.29 -13.34
N HIS A 139 9.73 15.32 -12.35
CA HIS A 139 8.30 15.14 -12.55
C HIS A 139 7.71 16.22 -13.47
N ALA A 140 8.09 17.48 -13.24
CA ALA A 140 7.67 18.58 -14.11
C ALA A 140 8.05 18.37 -15.58
N LYS A 141 9.21 17.73 -15.84
CA LYS A 141 9.59 17.38 -17.22
C LYS A 141 8.67 16.29 -17.81
N PHE A 142 8.25 15.31 -17.04
CA PHE A 142 7.35 14.26 -17.52
C PHE A 142 5.93 14.78 -17.83
N LEU A 143 5.53 15.88 -17.19
CA LEU A 143 4.26 16.56 -17.45
C LEU A 143 4.32 17.53 -18.63
N ASP A 144 5.50 17.82 -19.18
CA ASP A 144 5.66 18.65 -20.36
C ASP A 144 5.17 17.90 -21.61
N PRO A 145 4.17 18.43 -22.35
CA PRO A 145 3.66 17.76 -23.56
C PRO A 145 4.72 17.58 -24.65
N THR A 146 5.82 18.32 -24.59
CA THR A 146 6.94 18.22 -25.55
C THR A 146 8.02 17.24 -25.10
N PHE A 147 7.88 16.67 -23.87
CA PHE A 147 8.87 15.74 -23.35
C PHE A 147 8.90 14.45 -24.18
N GLN A 148 10.07 14.13 -24.69
CA GLN A 148 10.32 12.85 -25.33
C GLN A 148 11.05 11.92 -24.35
N PRO A 149 10.49 10.75 -24.04
CA PRO A 149 11.17 9.78 -23.20
C PRO A 149 12.49 9.34 -23.85
N ASN A 150 13.44 8.90 -23.05
CA ASN A 150 14.72 8.41 -23.55
C ASN A 150 14.51 7.29 -24.60
N PRO A 151 14.88 7.53 -25.88
CA PRO A 151 14.66 6.57 -26.96
C PRO A 151 15.46 5.27 -26.81
N THR A 152 16.41 5.23 -25.84
CA THR A 152 17.25 4.07 -25.55
C THR A 152 16.81 3.31 -24.30
N TRP A 153 15.55 3.46 -23.89
CA TRP A 153 15.01 2.70 -22.76
C TRP A 153 15.27 1.20 -22.94
N TRP A 154 15.92 0.57 -21.99
CA TRP A 154 16.32 -0.84 -22.02
C TRP A 154 17.25 -1.21 -23.19
N GLY A 155 17.97 -0.24 -23.77
CA GLY A 155 18.81 -0.47 -24.94
C GLY A 155 18.06 -0.66 -26.26
N SER A 156 16.74 -0.49 -26.25
CA SER A 156 15.91 -0.55 -27.45
C SER A 156 15.86 0.82 -28.12
N LYS A 157 16.02 0.84 -29.45
CA LYS A 157 15.72 2.06 -30.21
C LYS A 157 14.20 2.19 -30.35
N VAL A 158 13.67 3.39 -30.15
CA VAL A 158 12.28 3.68 -30.48
C VAL A 158 12.16 3.55 -32.00
N THR A 159 11.39 2.57 -32.47
CA THR A 159 10.99 2.49 -33.88
C THR A 159 9.96 3.60 -34.10
N ARG A 160 10.21 4.46 -35.08
CA ARG A 160 9.18 5.38 -35.59
C ARG A 160 8.37 4.59 -36.60
N ASP A 161 7.09 4.43 -36.31
CA ASP A 161 6.12 3.99 -37.32
C ASP A 161 5.84 5.14 -38.28
#